data_de6d7c576d9e7c12bc85e7edff6270cb
#
_entry.id   de6d7c576d9e7c12bc85e7edff6270cb
#
_cell.length_a   1.000
_cell.length_b   1.000
_cell.length_c   1.000
_cell.angle_alpha   90.00
_cell.angle_beta   90.00
_cell.angle_gamma   90.00
#
_symmetry.space_group_name_H-M   'P 1'
#
loop_
_entity.id
_entity.type
_entity.pdbx_description
1 polymer ?
#
loop_
_entity_poly.entity_id
_entity_poly.type
_entity_poly.pdbx_seq_one_letter_code
_entity_poly.pdbx_strand_id
1 'polypeptide(L)'
;MNLNGISIVIATKGRVKLLGELLESVQVARNNFEGPTEVLLIDDSNENDVKEIEKLCIKYDAKRIYYSPSVAEKRNVGARNAQYDIVMFLDSDCIATPNLLNEHYKLYDSEKVGGVAGYLEFVGEDTWFWKAVDKTPFTICFSFPKWMDTVPWTPTANCSMRKEVFERINGFDRSFPDKPGGEDVDLGLRMVKAG
;
A
#
# COMPACT_ATOMS: atom_id res chain seq x y z
N MET A 1 -21.94 7.78 -3.10
CA MET A 1 -21.21 8.15 -4.36
C MET A 1 -20.72 6.86 -5.01
N ASN A 2 -20.84 6.73 -6.35
CA ASN A 2 -20.17 5.62 -7.02
C ASN A 2 -18.66 5.93 -7.08
N LEU A 3 -17.87 5.15 -6.36
CA LEU A 3 -16.42 5.23 -6.43
C LEU A 3 -15.95 4.84 -7.84
N ASN A 4 -14.94 5.52 -8.37
CA ASN A 4 -14.56 5.38 -9.77
C ASN A 4 -13.32 4.49 -10.02
N GLY A 5 -12.82 3.79 -8.99
CA GLY A 5 -11.68 2.84 -9.14
C GLY A 5 -10.64 2.93 -8.04
N ILE A 6 -9.50 2.26 -8.25
CA ILE A 6 -8.41 2.16 -7.28
C ILE A 6 -7.07 2.54 -7.94
N SER A 7 -6.36 3.49 -7.33
CA SER A 7 -4.96 3.81 -7.65
C SER A 7 -4.05 3.09 -6.66
N ILE A 8 -3.23 2.16 -7.15
CA ILE A 8 -2.29 1.38 -6.34
C ILE A 8 -0.96 2.12 -6.33
N VAL A 9 -0.53 2.56 -5.15
CA VAL A 9 0.70 3.33 -4.91
C VAL A 9 1.74 2.46 -4.25
N ILE A 10 2.90 2.33 -4.87
CA ILE A 10 4.02 1.52 -4.40
C ILE A 10 5.25 2.42 -4.29
N ALA A 11 5.72 2.67 -3.07
CA ALA A 11 7.00 3.31 -2.82
C ALA A 11 8.11 2.27 -2.94
N THR A 12 9.11 2.49 -3.80
CA THR A 12 10.18 1.52 -4.04
C THR A 12 11.56 2.17 -4.10
N LYS A 13 12.59 1.34 -3.86
CA LYS A 13 14.01 1.63 -4.08
C LYS A 13 14.77 0.33 -4.26
N GLY A 14 15.26 0.07 -5.46
CA GLY A 14 15.88 -1.23 -5.77
C GLY A 14 14.91 -2.39 -5.63
N ARG A 15 15.37 -3.51 -5.09
CA ARG A 15 14.57 -4.74 -4.84
C ARG A 15 13.82 -5.24 -6.06
N VAL A 16 14.41 -5.12 -7.25
CA VAL A 16 13.77 -5.40 -8.55
C VAL A 16 13.04 -6.74 -8.59
N LYS A 17 13.64 -7.79 -7.98
CA LYS A 17 13.03 -9.12 -7.93
C LYS A 17 11.72 -9.11 -7.14
N LEU A 18 11.73 -8.58 -5.91
CA LEU A 18 10.55 -8.52 -5.05
C LEU A 18 9.45 -7.63 -5.67
N LEU A 19 9.86 -6.50 -6.24
CA LEU A 19 8.94 -5.64 -6.99
C LEU A 19 8.29 -6.37 -8.16
N GLY A 20 9.05 -7.20 -8.88
CA GLY A 20 8.53 -8.03 -9.97
C GLY A 20 7.47 -9.04 -9.47
N GLU A 21 7.72 -9.71 -8.35
CA GLU A 21 6.80 -10.64 -7.71
C GLU A 21 5.52 -9.92 -7.23
N LEU A 22 5.65 -8.73 -6.64
CA LEU A 22 4.50 -7.90 -6.29
C LEU A 22 3.68 -7.51 -7.52
N LEU A 23 4.31 -6.97 -8.57
CA LEU A 23 3.59 -6.50 -9.77
C LEU A 23 2.88 -7.65 -10.48
N GLU A 24 3.47 -8.85 -10.51
CA GLU A 24 2.82 -10.06 -11.04
C GLU A 24 1.56 -10.39 -10.25
N SER A 25 1.65 -10.41 -8.92
CA SER A 25 0.50 -10.69 -8.05
C SER A 25 -0.57 -9.59 -8.12
N VAL A 26 -0.17 -8.33 -8.20
CA VAL A 26 -1.09 -7.18 -8.42
C VAL A 26 -1.81 -7.31 -9.75
N GLN A 27 -1.12 -7.75 -10.81
CA GLN A 27 -1.78 -7.96 -12.12
C GLN A 27 -2.87 -9.03 -12.03
N VAL A 28 -2.66 -10.10 -11.25
CA VAL A 28 -3.72 -11.11 -11.01
C VAL A 28 -4.90 -10.47 -10.27
N ALA A 29 -4.65 -9.66 -9.24
CA ALA A 29 -5.70 -8.99 -8.50
C ALA A 29 -6.49 -7.98 -9.38
N ARG A 30 -5.79 -7.25 -10.26
CA ARG A 30 -6.41 -6.33 -11.25
C ARG A 30 -7.30 -7.07 -12.24
N ASN A 31 -6.88 -8.23 -12.72
CA ASN A 31 -7.67 -9.05 -13.65
C ASN A 31 -8.96 -9.60 -13.00
N ASN A 32 -8.98 -9.75 -11.68
CA ASN A 32 -10.15 -10.20 -10.92
C ASN A 32 -11.06 -9.06 -10.45
N PHE A 33 -10.67 -7.81 -10.66
CA PHE A 33 -11.43 -6.63 -10.24
C PHE A 33 -12.15 -6.01 -11.44
N GLU A 34 -13.46 -5.78 -11.32
CA GLU A 34 -14.27 -5.24 -12.43
C GLU A 34 -14.12 -3.72 -12.61
N GLY A 35 -13.59 -3.02 -11.61
CA GLY A 35 -13.39 -1.57 -11.68
C GLY A 35 -12.07 -1.16 -12.36
N PRO A 36 -11.93 0.11 -12.77
CA PRO A 36 -10.68 0.61 -13.31
C PRO A 36 -9.60 0.73 -12.24
N THR A 37 -8.36 0.46 -12.65
CA THR A 37 -7.20 0.51 -11.77
C THR A 37 -5.99 1.12 -12.47
N GLU A 38 -5.09 1.71 -11.70
CA GLU A 38 -3.74 2.09 -12.14
C GLU A 38 -2.70 1.65 -11.11
N VAL A 39 -1.46 1.53 -11.54
CA VAL A 39 -0.30 1.27 -10.66
C VAL A 39 0.70 2.40 -10.79
N LEU A 40 1.01 3.05 -9.68
CA LEU A 40 1.97 4.15 -9.56
C LEU A 40 3.18 3.69 -8.74
N LEU A 41 4.34 3.58 -9.39
CA LEU A 41 5.62 3.30 -8.73
C LEU A 41 6.34 4.61 -8.46
N ILE A 42 6.52 4.94 -7.19
CA ILE A 42 7.28 6.12 -6.78
C ILE A 42 8.66 5.65 -6.35
N ASP A 43 9.65 5.91 -7.20
CA ASP A 43 10.93 5.22 -7.21
C ASP A 43 12.13 6.18 -7.17
N ASP A 44 13.13 5.84 -6.32
CA ASP A 44 14.43 6.51 -6.26
C ASP A 44 15.62 5.54 -6.42
N SER A 45 15.41 4.49 -7.20
CA SER A 45 16.44 3.49 -7.50
C SER A 45 17.60 4.08 -8.29
N ASN A 46 18.75 3.40 -8.24
CA ASN A 46 19.92 3.73 -9.03
C ASN A 46 19.71 3.39 -10.53
N GLU A 47 20.58 3.89 -11.41
CA GLU A 47 20.47 3.76 -12.86
C GLU A 47 20.38 2.30 -13.37
N ASN A 48 21.04 1.36 -12.69
CA ASN A 48 21.00 -0.05 -13.09
C ASN A 48 19.64 -0.68 -12.80
N ASP A 49 19.10 -0.43 -11.60
CA ASP A 49 17.80 -0.94 -11.20
C ASP A 49 16.68 -0.29 -12.01
N VAL A 50 16.79 1.01 -12.33
CA VAL A 50 15.79 1.76 -13.11
C VAL A 50 15.51 1.07 -14.45
N LYS A 51 16.51 0.60 -15.18
CA LYS A 51 16.33 -0.08 -16.47
C LYS A 51 15.47 -1.33 -16.35
N GLU A 52 15.68 -2.09 -15.29
CA GLU A 52 14.87 -3.30 -15.04
C GLU A 52 13.46 -2.94 -14.53
N ILE A 53 13.33 -1.90 -13.68
CA ILE A 53 12.04 -1.39 -13.22
C ILE A 53 11.20 -0.88 -14.40
N GLU A 54 11.80 -0.18 -15.37
CA GLU A 54 11.09 0.27 -16.58
C GLU A 54 10.55 -0.89 -17.41
N LYS A 55 11.30 -2.00 -17.53
CA LYS A 55 10.79 -3.21 -18.18
C LYS A 55 9.59 -3.80 -17.43
N LEU A 56 9.64 -3.81 -16.09
CA LEU A 56 8.51 -4.23 -15.27
C LEU A 56 7.31 -3.30 -15.45
N CYS A 57 7.53 -1.99 -15.52
CA CYS A 57 6.46 -1.02 -15.77
C CYS A 57 5.75 -1.27 -17.10
N ILE A 58 6.51 -1.54 -18.17
CA ILE A 58 5.94 -1.87 -19.48
C ILE A 58 5.15 -3.19 -19.42
N LYS A 59 5.74 -4.21 -18.77
CA LYS A 59 5.12 -5.55 -18.66
C LYS A 59 3.79 -5.55 -17.93
N TYR A 60 3.68 -4.74 -16.84
CA TYR A 60 2.54 -4.76 -15.92
C TYR A 60 1.68 -3.48 -15.99
N ASP A 61 1.86 -2.66 -17.02
CA ASP A 61 1.11 -1.41 -17.21
C ASP A 61 1.14 -0.54 -15.95
N ALA A 62 2.36 -0.27 -15.45
CA ALA A 62 2.61 0.56 -14.30
C ALA A 62 3.30 1.87 -14.72
N LYS A 63 2.98 2.97 -14.06
CA LYS A 63 3.58 4.28 -14.28
C LYS A 63 4.66 4.54 -13.24
N ARG A 64 5.91 4.70 -13.70
CA ARG A 64 7.01 5.11 -12.82
C ARG A 64 7.07 6.63 -12.70
N ILE A 65 7.21 7.11 -11.47
CA ILE A 65 7.44 8.52 -11.11
C ILE A 65 8.70 8.57 -10.26
N TYR A 66 9.72 9.31 -10.71
CA TYR A 66 10.91 9.54 -9.90
C TYR A 66 10.63 10.51 -8.76
N TYR A 67 10.96 10.13 -7.54
CA TYR A 67 10.93 11.01 -6.39
C TYR A 67 11.85 10.48 -5.27
N SER A 68 12.68 11.33 -4.69
CA SER A 68 13.63 11.00 -3.61
C SER A 68 13.41 11.92 -2.42
N PRO A 69 13.80 11.53 -1.19
CA PRO A 69 14.21 10.22 -0.68
C PRO A 69 13.28 9.63 0.40
N SER A 70 12.20 10.29 0.83
CA SER A 70 11.36 9.88 1.96
C SER A 70 10.28 8.88 1.55
N VAL A 71 10.11 7.77 2.28
CA VAL A 71 9.02 6.79 2.04
C VAL A 71 7.65 7.46 2.23
N ALA A 72 7.47 8.25 3.29
CA ALA A 72 6.25 9.01 3.54
C ALA A 72 5.93 9.96 2.37
N GLU A 73 6.93 10.70 1.89
CA GLU A 73 6.71 11.64 0.79
C GLU A 73 6.50 10.93 -0.55
N LYS A 74 7.14 9.80 -0.81
CA LYS A 74 6.82 8.97 -1.98
C LYS A 74 5.35 8.56 -1.99
N ARG A 75 4.82 8.09 -0.87
CA ARG A 75 3.40 7.74 -0.73
C ARG A 75 2.51 8.97 -0.95
N ASN A 76 2.86 10.13 -0.41
CA ASN A 76 2.17 11.40 -0.67
C ASN A 76 2.18 11.77 -2.16
N VAL A 77 3.33 11.64 -2.84
CA VAL A 77 3.46 11.88 -4.28
C VAL A 77 2.56 10.93 -5.06
N GLY A 78 2.56 9.65 -4.72
CA GLY A 78 1.68 8.65 -5.32
C GLY A 78 0.21 9.02 -5.17
N ALA A 79 -0.24 9.37 -3.96
CA ALA A 79 -1.62 9.76 -3.70
C ALA A 79 -2.03 11.04 -4.45
N ARG A 80 -1.15 12.04 -4.55
CA ARG A 80 -1.40 13.27 -5.34
C ARG A 80 -1.55 12.98 -6.84
N ASN A 81 -0.83 12.00 -7.37
CA ASN A 81 -0.90 11.60 -8.79
C ASN A 81 -2.00 10.56 -9.07
N ALA A 82 -2.65 10.02 -8.03
CA ALA A 82 -3.73 9.07 -8.15
C ALA A 82 -4.93 9.70 -8.88
N GLN A 83 -5.47 8.98 -9.88
CA GLN A 83 -6.63 9.45 -10.64
C GLN A 83 -7.97 8.91 -10.10
N TYR A 84 -7.94 7.86 -9.27
CA TYR A 84 -9.14 7.22 -8.74
C TYR A 84 -9.42 7.63 -7.29
N ASP A 85 -10.68 7.40 -6.87
CA ASP A 85 -11.19 7.85 -5.56
C ASP A 85 -10.64 7.04 -4.38
N ILE A 86 -10.13 5.83 -4.63
CA ILE A 86 -9.46 5.02 -3.62
C ILE A 86 -7.96 4.98 -3.94
N VAL A 87 -7.15 5.32 -2.96
CA VAL A 87 -5.69 5.14 -2.99
C VAL A 87 -5.35 3.94 -2.13
N MET A 88 -4.73 2.92 -2.74
CA MET A 88 -4.22 1.74 -2.04
C MET A 88 -2.70 1.81 -1.95
N PHE A 89 -2.15 1.60 -0.77
CA PHE A 89 -0.72 1.52 -0.53
C PHE A 89 -0.31 0.06 -0.36
N LEU A 90 0.75 -0.33 -1.05
CA LEU A 90 1.41 -1.63 -0.93
C LEU A 90 2.92 -1.43 -0.81
N ASP A 91 3.58 -2.21 0.03
CA ASP A 91 5.04 -2.21 0.08
C ASP A 91 5.63 -3.09 -1.03
N SER A 92 6.80 -2.70 -1.55
CA SER A 92 7.43 -3.31 -2.73
C SER A 92 7.92 -4.76 -2.54
N ASP A 93 7.80 -5.30 -1.35
CA ASP A 93 8.17 -6.67 -0.95
C ASP A 93 6.96 -7.51 -0.48
N CYS A 94 5.75 -7.10 -0.85
CA CYS A 94 4.53 -7.82 -0.60
C CYS A 94 4.13 -8.73 -1.79
N ILE A 95 3.21 -9.66 -1.53
CA ILE A 95 2.52 -10.46 -2.54
C ILE A 95 1.02 -10.24 -2.35
N ALA A 96 0.36 -9.73 -3.38
CA ALA A 96 -1.08 -9.47 -3.37
C ALA A 96 -1.88 -10.78 -3.52
N THR A 97 -2.93 -10.95 -2.73
CA THR A 97 -3.88 -12.05 -2.98
C THR A 97 -4.75 -11.75 -4.20
N PRO A 98 -5.25 -12.78 -4.93
CA PRO A 98 -6.07 -12.57 -6.13
C PRO A 98 -7.31 -11.70 -5.92
N ASN A 99 -7.88 -11.68 -4.72
CA ASN A 99 -9.09 -10.92 -4.41
C ASN A 99 -8.82 -9.63 -3.64
N LEU A 100 -7.55 -9.20 -3.49
CA LEU A 100 -7.17 -8.05 -2.69
C LEU A 100 -8.02 -6.80 -2.97
N LEU A 101 -8.16 -6.44 -4.24
CA LEU A 101 -8.87 -5.22 -4.64
C LEU A 101 -10.36 -5.30 -4.33
N ASN A 102 -10.99 -6.46 -4.59
CA ASN A 102 -12.40 -6.69 -4.28
C ASN A 102 -12.66 -6.64 -2.77
N GLU A 103 -11.76 -7.25 -1.96
CA GLU A 103 -11.91 -7.27 -0.51
C GLU A 103 -11.81 -5.86 0.10
N HIS A 104 -10.94 -5.01 -0.42
CA HIS A 104 -10.87 -3.61 -0.01
C HIS A 104 -12.07 -2.81 -0.52
N TYR A 105 -12.41 -2.94 -1.80
CA TYR A 105 -13.42 -2.11 -2.46
C TYR A 105 -14.81 -2.30 -1.85
N LYS A 106 -15.23 -3.53 -1.54
CA LYS A 106 -16.54 -3.84 -0.96
C LYS A 106 -16.81 -3.17 0.40
N LEU A 107 -15.74 -2.81 1.14
CA LEU A 107 -15.89 -2.16 2.45
C LEU A 107 -16.21 -0.66 2.34
N TYR A 108 -16.10 -0.07 1.15
CA TYR A 108 -16.44 1.33 0.90
C TYR A 108 -17.90 1.59 0.55
N ASP A 109 -18.79 0.61 0.71
CA ASP A 109 -20.23 0.77 0.52
C ASP A 109 -20.84 1.84 1.45
N SER A 110 -20.22 2.07 2.60
CA SER A 110 -20.58 3.13 3.53
C SER A 110 -19.67 4.35 3.37
N GLU A 111 -20.26 5.54 3.29
CA GLU A 111 -19.52 6.82 3.30
C GLU A 111 -18.76 7.06 4.62
N LYS A 112 -19.11 6.33 5.68
CA LYS A 112 -18.41 6.39 6.96
C LYS A 112 -17.05 5.71 6.95
N VAL A 113 -16.78 4.86 5.95
CA VAL A 113 -15.48 4.17 5.82
C VAL A 113 -14.51 5.10 5.10
N GLY A 114 -13.61 5.72 5.84
CA GLY A 114 -12.55 6.57 5.30
C GLY A 114 -11.32 5.81 4.83
N GLY A 115 -11.06 4.64 5.41
CA GLY A 115 -9.94 3.76 5.05
C GLY A 115 -10.16 2.32 5.46
N VAL A 116 -9.41 1.41 4.85
CA VAL A 116 -9.48 -0.03 5.07
C VAL A 116 -8.10 -0.56 5.39
N ALA A 117 -7.97 -1.27 6.50
CA ALA A 117 -6.78 -2.00 6.89
C ALA A 117 -6.84 -3.41 6.31
N GLY A 118 -5.81 -3.79 5.55
CA GLY A 118 -5.66 -5.14 5.07
C GLY A 118 -4.86 -6.01 6.05
N TYR A 119 -5.14 -7.29 6.03
CA TYR A 119 -4.40 -8.28 6.78
C TYR A 119 -3.07 -8.61 6.09
N LEU A 120 -2.03 -8.88 6.88
CA LEU A 120 -0.71 -9.27 6.41
C LEU A 120 -0.28 -10.59 7.04
N GLU A 121 0.29 -11.48 6.22
CA GLU A 121 1.01 -12.69 6.64
C GLU A 121 2.47 -12.62 6.18
N PHE A 122 3.37 -13.12 7.01
CA PHE A 122 4.74 -13.30 6.58
C PHE A 122 4.84 -14.50 5.65
N VAL A 123 5.35 -14.26 4.45
CA VAL A 123 5.66 -15.30 3.47
C VAL A 123 7.18 -15.50 3.48
N GLY A 124 7.65 -16.63 3.93
CA GLY A 124 9.07 -16.95 4.02
C GLY A 124 9.33 -18.42 4.22
N GLU A 125 10.61 -18.78 4.39
CA GLU A 125 11.00 -20.14 4.71
C GLU A 125 10.34 -20.62 6.02
N ASP A 126 9.83 -21.85 6.04
CA ASP A 126 9.21 -22.46 7.23
C ASP A 126 10.27 -22.83 8.28
N THR A 127 10.93 -21.80 8.83
CA THR A 127 11.94 -21.95 9.87
C THR A 127 11.36 -21.62 11.24
N TRP A 128 11.96 -22.20 12.29
CA TRP A 128 11.59 -21.87 13.67
C TRP A 128 11.72 -20.37 13.98
N PHE A 129 12.70 -19.69 13.33
CA PHE A 129 12.92 -18.25 13.50
C PHE A 129 11.72 -17.44 13.01
N TRP A 130 11.24 -17.68 11.79
CA TRP A 130 10.09 -16.96 11.25
C TRP A 130 8.79 -17.29 12.01
N LYS A 131 8.63 -18.55 12.47
CA LYS A 131 7.50 -18.92 13.36
C LYS A 131 7.56 -18.17 14.70
N ALA A 132 8.75 -17.91 15.23
CA ALA A 132 8.92 -17.11 16.44
C ALA A 132 8.63 -15.64 16.20
N VAL A 133 9.13 -15.06 15.08
CA VAL A 133 8.86 -13.67 14.67
C VAL A 133 7.36 -13.44 14.51
N ASP A 134 6.64 -14.34 13.84
CA ASP A 134 5.19 -14.24 13.62
C ASP A 134 4.36 -14.20 14.93
N LYS A 135 4.92 -14.65 16.03
CA LYS A 135 4.29 -14.63 17.35
C LYS A 135 4.74 -13.48 18.24
N THR A 136 5.53 -12.55 17.71
CA THR A 136 5.97 -11.39 18.49
C THR A 136 4.86 -10.32 18.55
N PRO A 137 4.84 -9.48 19.60
CA PRO A 137 3.93 -8.34 19.65
C PRO A 137 4.07 -7.38 18.46
N PHE A 138 5.24 -7.36 17.82
CA PHE A 138 5.49 -6.53 16.63
C PHE A 138 4.64 -6.97 15.42
N THR A 139 4.44 -8.26 15.25
CA THR A 139 3.68 -8.81 14.13
C THR A 139 2.18 -8.95 14.40
N ILE A 140 1.79 -8.90 15.69
CA ILE A 140 0.38 -9.07 16.07
C ILE A 140 -0.50 -7.96 15.47
N CYS A 141 0.04 -6.74 15.30
CA CYS A 141 -0.69 -5.62 14.69
C CYS A 141 -1.07 -5.89 13.22
N PHE A 142 -0.32 -6.73 12.50
CA PHE A 142 -0.63 -7.13 11.13
C PHE A 142 -1.87 -8.02 11.04
N SER A 143 -2.25 -8.61 12.16
CA SER A 143 -3.42 -9.47 12.29
C SER A 143 -4.66 -8.78 12.87
N PHE A 144 -4.58 -7.52 13.31
CA PHE A 144 -5.70 -6.78 13.88
C PHE A 144 -6.98 -6.83 13.02
N PRO A 145 -6.90 -6.70 11.67
CA PRO A 145 -8.08 -6.78 10.82
C PRO A 145 -8.82 -8.13 10.87
N LYS A 146 -8.21 -9.19 11.41
CA LYS A 146 -8.89 -10.49 11.62
C LYS A 146 -9.84 -10.48 12.82
N TRP A 147 -9.63 -9.59 13.79
CA TRP A 147 -10.30 -9.66 15.10
C TRP A 147 -11.02 -8.37 15.50
N MET A 148 -10.76 -7.28 14.75
CA MET A 148 -11.29 -5.95 15.05
C MET A 148 -12.03 -5.41 13.82
N ASP A 149 -13.25 -4.96 14.01
CA ASP A 149 -14.03 -4.27 12.96
C ASP A 149 -13.44 -2.89 12.63
N THR A 150 -12.79 -2.27 13.61
CA THR A 150 -12.06 -1.01 13.43
C THR A 150 -10.70 -1.09 14.10
N VAL A 151 -9.69 -0.57 13.43
CA VAL A 151 -8.32 -0.52 13.94
C VAL A 151 -7.86 0.92 14.11
N PRO A 152 -7.02 1.24 15.13
CA PRO A 152 -6.54 2.60 15.36
C PRO A 152 -5.51 3.05 14.32
N TRP A 153 -4.85 2.11 13.66
CA TRP A 153 -3.87 2.31 12.59
C TRP A 153 -3.63 0.99 11.85
N THR A 154 -2.98 1.06 10.71
CA THR A 154 -2.62 -0.13 9.91
C THR A 154 -1.27 0.08 9.22
N PRO A 155 -0.45 -0.98 9.08
CA PRO A 155 0.74 -0.91 8.25
C PRO A 155 0.39 -0.51 6.81
N THR A 156 1.16 0.40 6.24
CA THR A 156 0.99 0.84 4.85
C THR A 156 1.32 -0.22 3.81
N ALA A 157 1.86 -1.36 4.25
CA ALA A 157 2.11 -2.52 3.40
C ALA A 157 0.84 -3.13 2.79
N ASN A 158 -0.32 -2.90 3.42
CA ASN A 158 -1.63 -3.30 2.89
C ASN A 158 -2.74 -2.42 3.48
N CYS A 159 -2.95 -1.25 2.90
CA CYS A 159 -4.07 -0.40 3.31
C CYS A 159 -4.61 0.40 2.13
N SER A 160 -5.86 0.82 2.22
CA SER A 160 -6.44 1.75 1.26
C SER A 160 -7.22 2.86 1.96
N MET A 161 -7.41 3.97 1.28
CA MET A 161 -8.09 5.14 1.82
C MET A 161 -8.88 5.85 0.73
N ARG A 162 -9.98 6.50 1.10
CA ARG A 162 -10.59 7.49 0.21
C ARG A 162 -9.56 8.61 -0.01
N LYS A 163 -9.33 8.97 -1.26
CA LYS A 163 -8.39 10.05 -1.62
C LYS A 163 -8.76 11.35 -0.93
N GLU A 164 -10.04 11.71 -0.90
CA GLU A 164 -10.53 12.91 -0.22
C GLU A 164 -10.23 12.92 1.29
N VAL A 165 -10.32 11.75 1.96
CA VAL A 165 -10.00 11.62 3.38
C VAL A 165 -8.50 11.80 3.58
N PHE A 166 -7.68 11.14 2.75
CA PHE A 166 -6.22 11.26 2.78
C PHE A 166 -5.78 12.71 2.60
N GLU A 167 -6.37 13.43 1.64
CA GLU A 167 -6.09 14.84 1.39
C GLU A 167 -6.55 15.74 2.56
N ARG A 168 -7.73 15.50 3.11
CA ARG A 168 -8.27 16.26 4.26
C ARG A 168 -7.39 16.18 5.49
N ILE A 169 -6.72 15.05 5.74
CA ILE A 169 -5.77 14.89 6.84
C ILE A 169 -4.33 15.25 6.48
N ASN A 170 -4.09 15.83 5.30
CA ASN A 170 -2.78 16.22 4.75
C ASN A 170 -1.80 15.06 4.53
N GLY A 171 -2.30 13.83 4.30
CA GLY A 171 -1.48 12.66 4.00
C GLY A 171 -0.50 12.28 5.10
N PHE A 172 0.63 11.67 4.72
CA PHE A 172 1.71 11.34 5.65
C PHE A 172 2.48 12.59 6.09
N ASP A 173 2.82 12.66 7.38
CA ASP A 173 3.63 13.75 7.92
C ASP A 173 5.09 13.62 7.44
N ARG A 174 5.60 14.70 6.85
CA ARG A 174 6.97 14.80 6.30
C ARG A 174 8.05 14.95 7.36
N SER A 175 7.67 15.23 8.61
CA SER A 175 8.63 15.37 9.72
C SER A 175 9.18 14.03 10.19
N PHE A 176 8.52 12.91 9.82
CA PHE A 176 9.07 11.59 10.11
C PHE A 176 10.35 11.34 9.35
N PRO A 177 11.37 10.73 10.00
CA PRO A 177 12.66 10.46 9.37
C PRO A 177 12.50 9.50 8.19
N ASP A 178 13.46 9.53 7.25
CA ASP A 178 13.50 8.65 6.07
C ASP A 178 13.63 7.15 6.39
N LYS A 179 13.76 6.82 7.66
CA LYS A 179 13.75 5.43 8.15
C LYS A 179 12.32 5.04 8.51
N PRO A 180 11.88 3.82 8.18
CA PRO A 180 10.55 3.35 8.54
C PRO A 180 10.31 3.46 10.04
N GLY A 181 9.17 3.97 10.43
CA GLY A 181 8.68 3.89 11.79
C GLY A 181 7.80 5.04 12.23
N GLY A 182 6.53 4.73 12.41
CA GLY A 182 5.55 5.60 13.05
C GLY A 182 4.74 6.50 12.13
N GLU A 183 5.11 6.65 10.87
CA GLU A 183 4.37 7.47 9.90
C GLU A 183 2.97 6.90 9.59
N ASP A 184 2.86 5.58 9.62
CA ASP A 184 1.60 4.86 9.43
C ASP A 184 0.72 4.92 10.68
N VAL A 185 1.32 4.81 11.88
CA VAL A 185 0.62 4.99 13.15
C VAL A 185 0.06 6.41 13.27
N ASP A 186 0.88 7.42 12.99
CA ASP A 186 0.45 8.82 12.99
C ASP A 186 -0.72 9.05 12.01
N LEU A 187 -0.60 8.55 10.78
CA LEU A 187 -1.65 8.66 9.78
C LEU A 187 -2.97 8.04 10.27
N GLY A 188 -2.93 6.83 10.81
CA GLY A 188 -4.11 6.14 11.35
C GLY A 188 -4.75 6.90 12.50
N LEU A 189 -3.96 7.39 13.45
CA LEU A 189 -4.47 8.19 14.58
C LEU A 189 -5.09 9.51 14.11
N ARG A 190 -4.53 10.18 13.10
CA ARG A 190 -5.14 11.39 12.52
C ARG A 190 -6.43 11.07 11.77
N MET A 191 -6.53 9.92 11.11
CA MET A 191 -7.79 9.46 10.50
C MET A 191 -8.88 9.25 11.55
N VAL A 192 -8.58 8.49 12.62
CA VAL A 192 -9.55 8.25 13.71
C VAL A 192 -10.00 9.57 14.35
N LYS A 193 -9.08 10.52 14.53
CA LYS A 193 -9.41 11.85 15.10
C LYS A 193 -10.26 12.71 14.16
N ALA A 194 -10.16 12.51 12.87
CA ALA A 194 -10.90 13.27 11.87
C ALA A 194 -12.34 12.76 11.63
N GLY A 195 -12.73 11.65 12.26
CA GLY A 195 -14.05 10.99 12.13
C GLY A 195 -14.08 10.05 10.97
#